data_f91c3dc8a7762ad9898160bf93e89226
#
_entry.id   f91c3dc8a7762ad9898160bf93e89226
#
_cell.length_a   1.000
_cell.length_b   1.000
_cell.length_c   1.000
_cell.angle_alpha   90.00
_cell.angle_beta   90.00
_cell.angle_gamma   90.00
#
_symmetry.space_group_name_H-M   'P 1'
#
loop_
_entity.id
_entity.type
_entity.pdbx_description
1 polymer ?
#
loop_
_entity_poly.entity_id
_entity_poly.type
_entity_poly.pdbx_seq_one_letter_code
_entity_poly.pdbx_strand_id
1 'polypeptide(L)'
;MILIENDELIQVDNMDDVIEHFGVKGMKWGARKAGAYAKSYGRYMINGLRHPNLTAKANLKTLLRGKLLNTHRRLDYTNKYVADRVAAKKQLKADKKQFKADKKAINEKYSKMEDKIGKMKGSADKIAKMENRNSEQHLAARNKLKDSYKKSKKAYKQAKKGAGGNYKDAGKVY
;
A
#
# COMPACT_ATOMS: atom_id res chain seq x y z
N MET A 1 -40.31 -1.30 30.24
CA MET A 1 -40.44 -1.46 28.79
C MET A 1 -41.10 -2.80 28.51
N ILE A 2 -42.07 -2.88 27.58
CA ILE A 2 -42.76 -4.13 27.25
C ILE A 2 -42.25 -4.61 25.90
N LEU A 3 -41.83 -5.85 25.83
CA LEU A 3 -41.36 -6.49 24.59
C LEU A 3 -42.28 -7.67 24.26
N ILE A 4 -42.45 -7.97 22.99
CA ILE A 4 -43.22 -9.13 22.51
C ILE A 4 -42.25 -10.15 21.95
N GLU A 5 -42.21 -11.33 22.54
CA GLU A 5 -41.42 -12.48 22.07
C GLU A 5 -42.35 -13.71 22.01
N ASN A 6 -42.42 -14.36 20.85
CA ASN A 6 -43.28 -15.53 20.62
C ASN A 6 -44.75 -15.35 21.05
N ASP A 7 -45.31 -14.12 20.78
CA ASP A 7 -46.66 -13.73 21.19
C ASP A 7 -46.89 -13.55 22.70
N GLU A 8 -45.82 -13.58 23.49
CA GLU A 8 -45.89 -13.29 24.93
C GLU A 8 -45.39 -11.87 25.23
N LEU A 9 -46.05 -11.16 26.14
CA LEU A 9 -45.67 -9.84 26.63
C LEU A 9 -44.67 -10.00 27.80
N ILE A 10 -43.44 -9.60 27.55
CA ILE A 10 -42.38 -9.64 28.56
C ILE A 10 -42.16 -8.23 29.10
N GLN A 11 -42.36 -8.04 30.38
CA GLN A 11 -42.02 -6.80 31.06
C GLN A 11 -40.55 -6.76 31.40
N VAL A 12 -39.81 -5.80 30.91
CA VAL A 12 -38.36 -5.67 31.12
C VAL A 12 -38.12 -4.40 31.94
N ASP A 13 -37.61 -4.54 33.12
CA ASP A 13 -37.40 -3.45 34.07
C ASP A 13 -36.05 -2.75 33.87
N ASN A 14 -35.10 -3.43 33.18
CA ASN A 14 -33.79 -2.89 32.93
C ASN A 14 -33.34 -3.16 31.47
N MET A 15 -32.54 -2.24 30.90
CA MET A 15 -31.96 -2.40 29.55
C MET A 15 -30.99 -3.57 29.43
N ASP A 16 -30.38 -3.95 30.55
CA ASP A 16 -29.46 -5.09 30.59
C ASP A 16 -30.21 -6.43 30.42
N ASP A 17 -31.43 -6.53 30.93
CA ASP A 17 -32.30 -7.70 30.75
C ASP A 17 -32.78 -7.85 29.30
N VAL A 18 -32.98 -6.74 28.59
CA VAL A 18 -33.25 -6.75 27.14
C VAL A 18 -32.07 -7.39 26.37
N ILE A 19 -30.87 -7.10 26.81
CA ILE A 19 -29.64 -7.63 26.19
C ILE A 19 -29.50 -9.13 26.40
N GLU A 20 -29.92 -9.65 27.57
CA GLU A 20 -29.90 -11.09 27.86
C GLU A 20 -30.99 -11.86 27.11
N HIS A 21 -32.22 -11.33 27.02
CA HIS A 21 -33.36 -12.01 26.39
C HIS A 21 -33.29 -12.05 24.86
N PHE A 22 -32.88 -10.97 24.21
CA PHE A 22 -32.79 -10.89 22.74
C PHE A 22 -31.48 -11.38 22.16
N GLY A 23 -30.78 -12.18 22.94
CA GLY A 23 -29.61 -12.92 22.50
C GLY A 23 -28.39 -12.05 22.26
N VAL A 24 -27.52 -12.10 23.23
CA VAL A 24 -26.14 -11.55 23.18
C VAL A 24 -25.42 -11.82 21.85
N LYS A 25 -25.82 -12.88 21.13
CA LYS A 25 -25.28 -13.17 19.78
C LYS A 25 -25.72 -12.14 18.73
N GLY A 26 -26.98 -11.73 18.67
CA GLY A 26 -27.48 -10.79 17.65
C GLY A 26 -26.98 -9.37 17.88
N MET A 27 -27.06 -8.88 19.12
CA MET A 27 -26.63 -7.51 19.46
C MET A 27 -25.11 -7.33 19.40
N LYS A 28 -24.32 -8.31 19.87
CA LYS A 28 -22.86 -8.29 19.67
C LYS A 28 -22.49 -8.25 18.19
N TRP A 29 -23.22 -8.95 17.34
CA TRP A 29 -23.03 -8.89 15.88
C TRP A 29 -23.42 -7.52 15.30
N GLY A 30 -24.54 -6.97 15.72
CA GLY A 30 -24.99 -5.64 15.30
C GLY A 30 -24.01 -4.54 15.73
N ALA A 31 -23.60 -4.54 17.00
CA ALA A 31 -22.62 -3.58 17.52
C ALA A 31 -21.25 -3.71 16.83
N ARG A 32 -20.79 -4.95 16.61
CA ARG A 32 -19.53 -5.18 15.84
C ARG A 32 -19.62 -4.68 14.40
N LYS A 33 -20.74 -4.94 13.70
CA LYS A 33 -20.97 -4.44 12.34
C LYS A 33 -21.06 -2.92 12.31
N ALA A 34 -21.78 -2.30 13.26
CA ALA A 34 -21.88 -0.85 13.38
C ALA A 34 -20.51 -0.20 13.65
N GLY A 35 -19.73 -0.77 14.57
CA GLY A 35 -18.37 -0.31 14.87
C GLY A 35 -17.43 -0.46 13.67
N ALA A 36 -17.50 -1.56 12.95
CA ALA A 36 -16.71 -1.77 11.74
C ALA A 36 -17.09 -0.78 10.64
N TYR A 37 -18.40 -0.51 10.46
CA TYR A 37 -18.89 0.49 9.52
C TYR A 37 -18.42 1.90 9.88
N ALA A 38 -18.57 2.31 11.14
CA ALA A 38 -18.13 3.61 11.62
C ALA A 38 -16.62 3.80 11.42
N LYS A 39 -15.82 2.77 11.70
CA LYS A 39 -14.36 2.78 11.47
C LYS A 39 -14.02 2.88 9.98
N SER A 40 -14.71 2.17 9.12
CA SER A 40 -14.50 2.21 7.67
C SER A 40 -14.91 3.56 7.09
N TYR A 41 -16.04 4.12 7.55
CA TYR A 41 -16.51 5.45 7.17
C TYR A 41 -15.56 6.55 7.63
N GLY A 42 -15.09 6.50 8.87
CA GLY A 42 -14.09 7.46 9.37
C GLY A 42 -12.80 7.44 8.54
N ARG A 43 -12.29 6.26 8.17
CA ARG A 43 -11.15 6.12 7.26
C ARG A 43 -11.43 6.69 5.87
N TYR A 44 -12.63 6.46 5.34
CA TYR A 44 -13.04 7.02 4.05
C TYR A 44 -13.04 8.55 4.06
N MET A 45 -13.56 9.19 5.11
CA MET A 45 -13.54 10.64 5.27
C MET A 45 -12.11 11.18 5.32
N ILE A 46 -11.25 10.56 6.13
CA ILE A 46 -9.83 10.94 6.23
C ILE A 46 -9.13 10.78 4.88
N ASN A 47 -9.39 9.69 4.15
CA ASN A 47 -8.85 9.46 2.82
C ASN A 47 -9.36 10.51 1.81
N GLY A 48 -10.64 10.91 1.92
CA GLY A 48 -11.22 11.98 1.11
C GLY A 48 -10.49 13.31 1.29
N LEU A 49 -10.19 13.65 2.52
CA LEU A 49 -9.45 14.88 2.85
C LEU A 49 -7.97 14.82 2.42
N ARG A 50 -7.30 13.71 2.73
CA ARG A 50 -5.84 13.58 2.45
C ARG A 50 -5.52 13.24 1.00
N HIS A 51 -6.40 12.53 0.32
CA HIS A 51 -6.17 11.97 -1.02
C HIS A 51 -7.42 12.11 -1.92
N PRO A 52 -7.96 13.32 -2.15
CA PRO A 52 -9.24 13.53 -2.82
C PRO A 52 -9.28 12.89 -4.22
N ASN A 53 -8.23 13.05 -5.00
CA ASN A 53 -8.14 12.49 -6.35
C ASN A 53 -8.13 10.95 -6.38
N LEU A 54 -7.53 10.29 -5.39
CA LEU A 54 -7.51 8.84 -5.31
C LEU A 54 -8.86 8.31 -4.86
N THR A 55 -9.50 8.98 -3.89
CA THR A 55 -10.83 8.66 -3.40
C THR A 55 -11.87 8.83 -4.51
N ALA A 56 -11.84 9.93 -5.26
CA ALA A 56 -12.71 10.14 -6.42
C ALA A 56 -12.53 9.05 -7.49
N LYS A 57 -11.29 8.66 -7.82
CA LYS A 57 -11.01 7.57 -8.76
C LYS A 57 -11.51 6.22 -8.27
N ALA A 58 -11.39 5.92 -6.98
CA ALA A 58 -11.93 4.71 -6.40
C ALA A 58 -13.46 4.67 -6.49
N ASN A 59 -14.11 5.78 -6.15
CA ASN A 59 -15.56 5.92 -6.25
C ASN A 59 -16.05 5.76 -7.69
N LEU A 60 -15.39 6.39 -8.66
CA LEU A 60 -15.73 6.22 -10.07
C LEU A 60 -15.60 4.76 -10.52
N LYS A 61 -14.55 4.05 -10.10
CA LYS A 61 -14.40 2.62 -10.39
C LYS A 61 -15.53 1.77 -9.79
N THR A 62 -16.03 2.13 -8.61
CA THR A 62 -17.16 1.42 -8.00
C THR A 62 -18.48 1.70 -8.73
N LEU A 63 -18.68 2.93 -9.21
CA LEU A 63 -19.87 3.34 -9.98
C LEU A 63 -19.90 2.66 -11.36
N LEU A 64 -18.81 2.68 -12.11
CA LEU A 64 -18.72 2.09 -13.44
C LEU A 64 -18.90 0.55 -13.47
N ARG A 65 -18.74 -0.13 -12.34
CA ARG A 65 -18.98 -1.57 -12.23
C ARG A 65 -20.44 -1.96 -12.02
N GLY A 66 -21.36 -0.98 -12.09
CA GLY A 66 -22.80 -1.16 -12.40
C GLY A 66 -23.64 -1.98 -11.44
N LYS A 67 -23.13 -2.37 -10.28
CA LYS A 67 -23.93 -3.08 -9.28
C LYS A 67 -24.16 -2.15 -8.10
N LEU A 68 -25.43 -2.00 -7.71
CA LEU A 68 -25.84 -1.39 -6.44
C LEU A 68 -25.13 -2.12 -5.29
N LEU A 69 -24.02 -1.56 -4.90
CA LEU A 69 -23.11 -2.19 -3.96
C LEU A 69 -23.46 -1.73 -2.57
N ASN A 70 -23.53 -2.68 -1.68
CA ASN A 70 -23.60 -2.42 -0.26
C ASN A 70 -22.57 -1.31 0.08
N THR A 71 -23.05 -0.22 0.70
CA THR A 71 -22.26 0.97 1.03
C THR A 71 -20.96 0.60 1.76
N HIS A 72 -21.02 -0.42 2.61
CA HIS A 72 -19.87 -0.94 3.32
C HIS A 72 -18.77 -1.44 2.39
N ARG A 73 -19.12 -2.25 1.38
CA ARG A 73 -18.14 -2.76 0.39
C ARG A 73 -17.50 -1.64 -0.41
N ARG A 74 -18.24 -0.57 -0.70
CA ARG A 74 -17.71 0.62 -1.38
C ARG A 74 -16.68 1.34 -0.52
N LEU A 75 -16.96 1.51 0.75
CA LEU A 75 -16.08 2.16 1.71
C LEU A 75 -14.77 1.36 1.85
N ASP A 76 -14.86 0.05 2.05
CA ASP A 76 -13.71 -0.83 2.22
C ASP A 76 -12.85 -0.89 0.96
N TYR A 77 -13.47 -1.05 -0.21
CA TYR A 77 -12.73 -1.00 -1.47
C TYR A 77 -12.00 0.33 -1.65
N THR A 78 -12.68 1.45 -1.39
CA THR A 78 -12.08 2.77 -1.54
C THR A 78 -10.93 2.97 -0.57
N ASN A 79 -11.09 2.58 0.69
CA ASN A 79 -10.05 2.65 1.69
C ASN A 79 -8.82 1.82 1.31
N LYS A 80 -9.03 0.58 0.88
CA LYS A 80 -7.96 -0.30 0.41
C LYS A 80 -7.28 0.25 -0.84
N TYR A 81 -8.05 0.72 -1.81
CA TYR A 81 -7.50 1.31 -3.03
C TYR A 81 -6.59 2.50 -2.73
N VAL A 82 -7.03 3.42 -1.86
CA VAL A 82 -6.22 4.58 -1.47
C VAL A 82 -4.98 4.15 -0.73
N ALA A 83 -5.09 3.25 0.26
CA ALA A 83 -3.97 2.73 1.04
C ALA A 83 -2.91 2.08 0.15
N ASP A 84 -3.30 1.17 -0.74
CA ASP A 84 -2.40 0.48 -1.68
C ASP A 84 -1.68 1.46 -2.60
N ARG A 85 -2.38 2.48 -3.10
CA ARG A 85 -1.80 3.50 -3.98
C ARG A 85 -0.82 4.41 -3.26
N VAL A 86 -1.11 4.78 -2.03
CA VAL A 86 -0.23 5.60 -1.19
C VAL A 86 1.01 4.81 -0.82
N ALA A 87 0.86 3.55 -0.38
CA ALA A 87 1.97 2.67 -0.05
C ALA A 87 2.90 2.45 -1.24
N ALA A 88 2.35 2.10 -2.42
CA ALA A 88 3.13 1.92 -3.63
C ALA A 88 3.90 3.19 -4.04
N LYS A 89 3.28 4.38 -3.91
CA LYS A 89 3.95 5.65 -4.19
C LYS A 89 5.07 5.95 -3.19
N LYS A 90 4.86 5.63 -1.90
CA LYS A 90 5.87 5.80 -0.84
C LYS A 90 7.07 4.90 -1.12
N GLN A 91 6.81 3.62 -1.46
CA GLN A 91 7.88 2.67 -1.80
C GLN A 91 8.69 3.16 -3.01
N LEU A 92 8.04 3.57 -4.11
CA LEU A 92 8.76 4.07 -5.29
C LEU A 92 9.61 5.32 -4.99
N LYS A 93 9.14 6.19 -4.07
CA LYS A 93 9.94 7.35 -3.63
C LYS A 93 11.18 6.91 -2.84
N ALA A 94 11.05 5.90 -1.96
CA ALA A 94 12.16 5.34 -1.21
C ALA A 94 13.18 4.70 -2.16
N ASP A 95 12.72 3.86 -3.10
CA ASP A 95 13.58 3.22 -4.11
C ASP A 95 14.31 4.25 -4.97
N LYS A 96 13.65 5.36 -5.33
CA LYS A 96 14.27 6.46 -6.08
C LYS A 96 15.36 7.17 -5.25
N LYS A 97 15.12 7.35 -3.95
CA LYS A 97 16.12 7.94 -3.05
C LYS A 97 17.33 7.03 -2.92
N GLN A 98 17.08 5.74 -2.70
CA GLN A 98 18.13 4.72 -2.61
C GLN A 98 18.93 4.64 -3.91
N PHE A 99 18.27 4.58 -5.08
CA PHE A 99 18.93 4.60 -6.39
C PHE A 99 19.90 5.78 -6.57
N LYS A 100 19.50 6.97 -6.11
CA LYS A 100 20.36 8.16 -6.19
C LYS A 100 21.58 8.03 -5.27
N ALA A 101 21.37 7.53 -4.05
CA ALA A 101 22.44 7.32 -3.08
C ALA A 101 23.45 6.27 -3.59
N ASP A 102 22.96 5.13 -4.06
CA ASP A 102 23.79 4.05 -4.61
C ASP A 102 24.57 4.49 -5.84
N LYS A 103 23.92 5.28 -6.72
CA LYS A 103 24.61 5.85 -7.89
C LYS A 103 25.75 6.77 -7.49
N LYS A 104 25.55 7.60 -6.45
CA LYS A 104 26.61 8.47 -5.92
C LYS A 104 27.75 7.65 -5.33
N ALA A 105 27.43 6.66 -4.51
CA ALA A 105 28.41 5.77 -3.89
C ALA A 105 29.23 4.97 -4.92
N ILE A 106 28.58 4.46 -5.98
CA ILE A 106 29.26 3.79 -7.08
C ILE A 106 30.24 4.75 -7.76
N ASN A 107 29.80 5.93 -8.13
CA ASN A 107 30.67 6.92 -8.80
C ASN A 107 31.87 7.30 -7.94
N GLU A 108 31.65 7.59 -6.65
CA GLU A 108 32.71 7.94 -5.70
C GLU A 108 33.72 6.80 -5.52
N LYS A 109 33.22 5.56 -5.44
CA LYS A 109 34.08 4.38 -5.32
C LYS A 109 35.03 4.25 -6.52
N TYR A 110 34.49 4.37 -7.73
CA TYR A 110 35.28 4.18 -8.94
C TYR A 110 36.17 5.38 -9.24
N SER A 111 35.77 6.60 -8.94
CA SER A 111 36.64 7.79 -9.02
C SER A 111 37.85 7.64 -8.09
N LYS A 112 37.65 7.19 -6.84
CA LYS A 112 38.78 6.92 -5.92
C LYS A 112 39.72 5.81 -6.42
N MET A 113 39.20 4.85 -7.19
CA MET A 113 40.04 3.82 -7.82
C MET A 113 40.85 4.41 -8.99
N GLU A 114 40.22 5.26 -9.82
CA GLU A 114 40.93 5.99 -10.90
C GLU A 114 42.09 6.83 -10.32
N ASP A 115 41.82 7.60 -9.26
CA ASP A 115 42.84 8.42 -8.59
C ASP A 115 44.02 7.56 -8.03
N LYS A 116 43.72 6.35 -7.55
CA LYS A 116 44.74 5.41 -7.09
C LYS A 116 45.56 4.85 -8.25
N ILE A 117 44.91 4.46 -9.34
CA ILE A 117 45.54 3.93 -10.53
C ILE A 117 46.46 5.00 -11.14
N GLY A 118 46.01 6.24 -11.27
CA GLY A 118 46.79 7.36 -11.81
C GLY A 118 48.03 7.71 -10.97
N LYS A 119 48.08 7.35 -9.68
CA LYS A 119 49.22 7.55 -8.79
C LYS A 119 50.19 6.34 -8.76
N MET A 120 49.84 5.25 -9.44
CA MET A 120 50.67 4.05 -9.46
C MET A 120 51.91 4.23 -10.34
N LYS A 121 53.07 3.87 -9.80
CA LYS A 121 54.31 3.77 -10.56
C LYS A 121 54.42 2.34 -11.09
N GLY A 122 54.42 2.17 -12.41
CA GLY A 122 54.50 0.82 -12.99
C GLY A 122 54.57 0.85 -14.52
N SER A 123 54.60 -0.34 -15.12
CA SER A 123 54.56 -0.47 -16.59
C SER A 123 53.24 0.08 -17.13
N ALA A 124 53.28 0.83 -18.21
CA ALA A 124 52.14 1.41 -18.90
C ALA A 124 51.08 0.35 -19.21
N ASP A 125 51.44 -0.84 -19.63
CA ASP A 125 50.53 -1.96 -19.94
C ASP A 125 49.73 -2.43 -18.71
N LYS A 126 50.39 -2.46 -17.53
CA LYS A 126 49.70 -2.86 -16.29
C LYS A 126 48.69 -1.79 -15.87
N ILE A 127 49.04 -0.53 -15.97
CA ILE A 127 48.15 0.61 -15.65
C ILE A 127 46.94 0.58 -16.60
N ALA A 128 47.13 0.48 -17.90
CA ALA A 128 46.06 0.41 -18.89
C ALA A 128 45.09 -0.77 -18.66
N LYS A 129 45.62 -1.97 -18.28
CA LYS A 129 44.76 -3.11 -17.91
C LYS A 129 43.94 -2.85 -16.66
N MET A 130 44.46 -2.12 -15.68
CA MET A 130 43.73 -1.76 -14.46
C MET A 130 42.66 -0.72 -14.74
N GLU A 131 42.93 0.27 -15.56
CA GLU A 131 41.95 1.28 -16.00
C GLU A 131 40.79 0.66 -16.76
N ASN A 132 41.07 -0.21 -17.73
CA ASN A 132 40.04 -0.94 -18.47
C ASN A 132 39.19 -1.78 -17.54
N ARG A 133 39.78 -2.56 -16.64
CA ARG A 133 39.05 -3.37 -15.68
C ARG A 133 38.18 -2.52 -14.73
N ASN A 134 38.67 -1.37 -14.27
CA ASN A 134 37.96 -0.44 -13.43
C ASN A 134 36.73 0.11 -14.18
N SER A 135 36.91 0.54 -15.44
CA SER A 135 35.83 1.06 -16.30
C SER A 135 34.77 0.00 -16.58
N GLU A 136 35.14 -1.23 -16.90
CA GLU A 136 34.20 -2.34 -17.11
C GLU A 136 33.39 -2.65 -15.84
N GLN A 137 34.04 -2.72 -14.68
CA GLN A 137 33.37 -2.95 -13.39
C GLN A 137 32.43 -1.80 -13.04
N HIS A 138 32.81 -0.56 -13.27
CA HIS A 138 31.96 0.61 -13.09
C HIS A 138 30.70 0.53 -13.97
N LEU A 139 30.87 0.22 -15.25
CA LEU A 139 29.76 0.07 -16.18
C LEU A 139 28.81 -1.06 -15.76
N ALA A 140 29.37 -2.21 -15.36
CA ALA A 140 28.60 -3.35 -14.89
C ALA A 140 27.80 -3.01 -13.60
N ALA A 141 28.41 -2.33 -12.64
CA ALA A 141 27.75 -1.88 -11.41
C ALA A 141 26.60 -0.90 -11.71
N ARG A 142 26.82 0.06 -12.59
CA ARG A 142 25.78 1.02 -13.03
C ARG A 142 24.62 0.33 -13.76
N ASN A 143 24.91 -0.66 -14.59
CA ASN A 143 23.87 -1.42 -15.30
C ASN A 143 23.02 -2.25 -14.33
N LYS A 144 23.65 -2.97 -13.39
CA LYS A 144 22.92 -3.68 -12.31
C LYS A 144 22.01 -2.75 -11.53
N LEU A 145 22.50 -1.57 -11.16
CA LEU A 145 21.70 -0.58 -10.44
C LEU A 145 20.51 -0.05 -11.28
N LYS A 146 20.73 0.23 -12.57
CA LYS A 146 19.63 0.63 -13.48
C LYS A 146 18.56 -0.46 -13.59
N ASP A 147 18.97 -1.72 -13.67
CA ASP A 147 18.05 -2.83 -13.84
C ASP A 147 17.23 -3.09 -12.56
N SER A 148 17.86 -2.97 -11.38
CA SER A 148 17.11 -3.02 -10.11
C SER A 148 16.06 -1.92 -10.03
N TYR A 149 16.38 -0.69 -10.42
CA TYR A 149 15.42 0.41 -10.43
C TYR A 149 14.33 0.25 -11.50
N LYS A 150 14.62 -0.36 -12.65
CA LYS A 150 13.59 -0.75 -13.64
C LYS A 150 12.62 -1.78 -13.05
N LYS A 151 13.11 -2.75 -12.26
CA LYS A 151 12.27 -3.72 -11.54
C LYS A 151 11.35 -3.01 -10.55
N SER A 152 11.85 -2.08 -9.73
CA SER A 152 11.03 -1.26 -8.82
C SER A 152 9.92 -0.48 -9.56
N LYS A 153 10.23 0.12 -10.71
CA LYS A 153 9.22 0.80 -11.55
C LYS A 153 8.16 -0.18 -12.09
N LYS A 154 8.55 -1.38 -12.50
CA LYS A 154 7.60 -2.42 -12.94
C LYS A 154 6.71 -2.86 -11.78
N ALA A 155 7.27 -3.12 -10.59
CA ALA A 155 6.53 -3.45 -9.39
C ALA A 155 5.52 -2.35 -9.01
N TYR A 156 5.92 -1.08 -9.07
CA TYR A 156 5.00 0.03 -8.87
C TYR A 156 3.83 0.04 -9.86
N LYS A 157 4.10 -0.21 -11.16
CA LYS A 157 3.04 -0.29 -12.18
C LYS A 157 2.06 -1.43 -11.90
N GLN A 158 2.57 -2.59 -11.46
CA GLN A 158 1.75 -3.74 -11.09
C GLN A 158 0.92 -3.45 -9.83
N ALA A 159 1.53 -2.93 -8.77
CA ALA A 159 0.83 -2.50 -7.56
C ALA A 159 -0.24 -1.45 -7.86
N LYS A 160 0.04 -0.53 -8.79
CA LYS A 160 -0.95 0.45 -9.26
C LYS A 160 -2.14 -0.20 -9.96
N LYS A 161 -1.94 -1.25 -10.74
CA LYS A 161 -3.02 -1.99 -11.42
C LYS A 161 -3.82 -2.82 -10.42
N GLY A 162 -3.17 -3.47 -9.47
CA GLY A 162 -3.78 -4.34 -8.46
C GLY A 162 -4.38 -3.59 -7.26
N ALA A 163 -4.20 -2.26 -7.17
CA ALA A 163 -4.69 -1.48 -6.04
C ALA A 163 -6.20 -1.66 -5.80
N GLY A 164 -6.58 -1.89 -4.54
CA GLY A 164 -7.94 -2.20 -4.14
C GLY A 164 -8.30 -3.68 -4.22
N GLY A 165 -7.46 -4.50 -4.85
CA GLY A 165 -7.72 -5.93 -5.02
C GLY A 165 -8.96 -6.25 -5.85
N ASN A 166 -9.46 -7.48 -5.69
CA ASN A 166 -10.69 -7.89 -6.33
C ASN A 166 -11.87 -7.29 -5.56
N TYR A 167 -12.70 -6.54 -6.26
CA TYR A 167 -13.88 -5.91 -5.67
C TYR A 167 -14.88 -6.94 -5.07
N LYS A 168 -14.95 -8.15 -5.64
CA LYS A 168 -15.82 -9.22 -5.14
C LYS A 168 -15.43 -9.68 -3.72
N ASP A 169 -14.18 -9.46 -3.33
CA ASP A 169 -13.65 -9.85 -2.01
C ASP A 169 -13.73 -8.71 -0.98
N ALA A 170 -14.09 -7.52 -1.40
CA ALA A 170 -14.30 -6.41 -0.48
C ALA A 170 -15.54 -6.68 0.40
N GLY A 171 -15.39 -6.54 1.71
CA GLY A 171 -16.46 -6.75 2.68
C GLY A 171 -16.77 -8.21 3.02
N LYS A 172 -15.93 -9.17 2.62
CA LYS A 172 -16.05 -10.58 3.07
C LYS A 172 -15.51 -10.82 4.49
N VAL A 173 -14.87 -9.82 5.07
CA VAL A 173 -14.18 -9.94 6.37
C VAL A 173 -15.11 -9.64 7.55
N TYR A 174 -16.42 -9.47 7.30
CA TYR A 174 -17.41 -9.13 8.35
C TYR A 174 -18.62 -10.06 8.31
#